data_935e9af3f3c3e8aa6e77bc6d0a221332
#
_entry.id   935e9af3f3c3e8aa6e77bc6d0a221332
#
_cell.length_a   1.000
_cell.length_b   1.000
_cell.length_c   1.000
_cell.angle_alpha   90.00
_cell.angle_beta   90.00
_cell.angle_gamma   90.00
#
_symmetry.space_group_name_H-M   'P 1'
#
loop_
_entity.id
_entity.type
_entity.pdbx_description
1 polymer ?
#
loop_
_entity_poly.entity_id
_entity_poly.type
_entity_poly.pdbx_seq_one_letter_code
_entity_poly.pdbx_strand_id
1 'polypeptide(L)'
;MDEVKDAIKFAADIGRGGGVDIVSWEFPRGINEADWNKPKLKEEERPFLQEGEQPIGWLVDDRTGRTIQFRKTEVQHIPYDKETFKPLRPTAEELEKLERGEIEKLPMGDFQWEDFKRWADYSNEQMQKGINPETGQPLTSEERKEFEQRVKEGKLITPEEKYVEVQLKGQVNSLLGWRTHYAERAKEARISMETAEKEMKEAENEDEKKLAKQSYDKYKHAYEDYLHTAHGQEQQISELNERFRHLKPLKNYALERSTRTYAEAGIAAMRTTQEGMQKEHPTITKDVYVGPEIGWPGYYGSHPDEFIDLVKKSRQEMVNLLTQPEIKDLQGRPMRNPYWDPKINKQKAEELANTHVKGLFDTSHMGMWLAHFPAKAGETEDKRIERFKKEFYLPAVQKIIDAKVVGGIQLVDSMSAAHGHLPPGEGIFPVMETAKMFKDSGFNGFIVSEGHEEEKFGEGRIRMKTWQHAGAAVGAGYFSGPPLRWGQVAQNYFGKTYSPLFMFGGYSPSNEFKLWSEVPLE
;
A
#
# COMPACT_ATOMS: atom_id res chain seq x y z
N MET A 1 -5.78 -11.09 -9.36
CA MET A 1 -6.75 -10.70 -10.44
C MET A 1 -7.72 -11.81 -10.80
N ASP A 2 -7.31 -13.07 -10.87
CA ASP A 2 -8.24 -14.15 -11.27
C ASP A 2 -9.32 -14.41 -10.21
N GLU A 3 -8.97 -14.43 -8.94
CA GLU A 3 -9.93 -14.49 -7.82
C GLU A 3 -10.95 -13.33 -7.86
N VAL A 4 -10.48 -12.10 -8.15
CA VAL A 4 -11.38 -10.95 -8.28
C VAL A 4 -12.33 -11.09 -9.46
N LYS A 5 -11.86 -11.63 -10.60
CA LYS A 5 -12.72 -11.92 -11.75
C LYS A 5 -13.74 -13.00 -11.45
N ASP A 6 -13.37 -14.00 -10.68
CA ASP A 6 -14.31 -15.04 -10.26
C ASP A 6 -15.35 -14.50 -9.28
N ALA A 7 -14.96 -13.61 -8.35
CA ALA A 7 -15.91 -12.91 -7.49
C ALA A 7 -16.87 -11.99 -8.29
N ILE A 8 -16.38 -11.32 -9.34
CA ILE A 8 -17.21 -10.53 -10.27
C ILE A 8 -18.25 -11.41 -10.98
N LYS A 9 -17.84 -12.58 -11.48
CA LYS A 9 -18.77 -13.55 -12.11
C LYS A 9 -19.78 -14.07 -11.09
N PHE A 10 -19.34 -14.40 -9.87
CA PHE A 10 -20.22 -14.84 -8.80
C PHE A 10 -21.27 -13.77 -8.46
N ALA A 11 -20.87 -12.50 -8.32
CA ALA A 11 -21.80 -11.39 -8.09
C ALA A 11 -22.80 -11.24 -9.24
N ALA A 12 -22.35 -11.45 -10.48
CA ALA A 12 -23.20 -11.41 -11.66
C ALA A 12 -24.21 -12.56 -11.70
N ASP A 13 -23.76 -13.79 -11.44
CA ASP A 13 -24.56 -15.00 -11.64
C ASP A 13 -25.54 -15.24 -10.48
N ILE A 14 -25.12 -15.00 -9.25
CA ILE A 14 -25.92 -15.24 -8.04
C ILE A 14 -26.62 -13.97 -7.58
N GLY A 15 -25.89 -12.85 -7.52
CA GLY A 15 -26.42 -11.55 -7.07
C GLY A 15 -27.21 -10.80 -8.12
N ARG A 16 -27.20 -11.25 -9.37
CA ARG A 16 -27.76 -10.53 -10.52
C ARG A 16 -27.19 -9.12 -10.70
N GLY A 17 -25.96 -8.93 -10.32
CA GLY A 17 -25.22 -7.68 -10.23
C GLY A 17 -24.94 -7.26 -8.81
N GLY A 18 -24.22 -6.16 -8.65
CA GLY A 18 -23.88 -5.61 -7.33
C GLY A 18 -22.40 -5.39 -7.11
N GLY A 19 -21.98 -5.26 -5.85
CA GLY A 19 -20.61 -4.92 -5.48
C GLY A 19 -19.72 -6.14 -5.23
N VAL A 20 -18.47 -5.98 -5.59
CA VAL A 20 -17.36 -6.82 -5.16
C VAL A 20 -16.39 -5.92 -4.42
N ASP A 21 -16.26 -6.14 -3.13
CA ASP A 21 -15.46 -5.31 -2.26
C ASP A 21 -14.11 -5.96 -2.01
N ILE A 22 -13.05 -5.16 -2.00
CA ILE A 22 -11.70 -5.58 -1.74
C ILE A 22 -11.23 -4.82 -0.51
N VAL A 23 -10.88 -5.55 0.55
CA VAL A 23 -10.38 -4.94 1.80
C VAL A 23 -9.17 -4.06 1.48
N SER A 24 -9.27 -2.78 1.80
CA SER A 24 -8.25 -1.78 1.48
C SER A 24 -7.17 -1.73 2.55
N TRP A 25 -6.13 -2.52 2.36
CA TRP A 25 -4.87 -2.43 3.09
C TRP A 25 -3.74 -2.16 2.10
N GLU A 26 -3.87 -1.05 1.38
CA GLU A 26 -3.02 -0.77 0.22
C GLU A 26 -1.53 -0.79 0.57
N PHE A 27 -1.16 -0.05 1.61
CA PHE A 27 0.18 -0.07 2.19
C PHE A 27 0.17 0.58 3.58
N PRO A 28 1.11 0.21 4.46
CA PRO A 28 1.24 0.84 5.77
C PRO A 28 1.61 2.31 5.65
N ARG A 29 0.94 3.13 6.45
CA ARG A 29 1.13 4.58 6.48
C ARG A 29 1.04 5.06 7.93
N GLY A 30 2.00 5.89 8.36
CA GLY A 30 1.97 6.55 9.66
C GLY A 30 0.82 7.55 9.77
N ILE A 31 0.12 7.57 10.90
CA ILE A 31 -0.96 8.52 11.17
C ILE A 31 -0.39 9.91 11.42
N ASN A 32 0.66 10.02 12.23
CA ASN A 32 1.25 11.29 12.63
C ASN A 32 1.90 12.04 11.46
N GLU A 33 2.36 11.34 10.43
CA GLU A 33 3.02 11.91 9.25
C GLU A 33 2.10 12.05 8.03
N ALA A 34 0.84 11.63 8.12
CA ALA A 34 -0.09 11.71 7.00
C ALA A 34 -0.37 13.15 6.58
N ASP A 35 -0.40 13.42 5.27
CA ASP A 35 -0.56 14.77 4.71
C ASP A 35 -1.84 15.47 5.24
N TRP A 36 -2.93 14.71 5.36
CA TRP A 36 -4.20 15.19 5.88
C TRP A 36 -4.18 15.47 7.40
N ASN A 37 -3.21 14.90 8.14
CA ASN A 37 -3.05 15.10 9.60
C ASN A 37 -2.17 16.29 9.96
N LYS A 38 -1.78 17.09 8.99
CA LYS A 38 -1.00 18.32 9.17
C LYS A 38 0.29 18.10 10.01
N PRO A 39 1.25 17.33 9.51
CA PRO A 39 2.43 16.90 10.27
C PRO A 39 3.33 18.05 10.77
N LYS A 40 3.16 19.28 10.26
CA LYS A 40 3.87 20.49 10.72
C LYS A 40 3.29 21.09 12.01
N LEU A 41 2.09 20.70 12.42
CA LEU A 41 1.49 21.15 13.67
C LEU A 41 2.11 20.43 14.86
N LYS A 42 2.03 21.06 16.05
CA LYS A 42 2.34 20.40 17.30
C LYS A 42 1.39 19.24 17.55
N GLU A 43 1.80 18.26 18.35
CA GLU A 43 0.98 17.06 18.59
C GLU A 43 -0.41 17.40 19.11
N GLU A 44 -0.52 18.39 20.00
CA GLU A 44 -1.80 18.82 20.60
C GLU A 44 -2.75 19.51 19.58
N GLU A 45 -2.20 19.96 18.46
CA GLU A 45 -2.94 20.66 17.41
C GLU A 45 -3.34 19.73 16.26
N ARG A 46 -2.85 18.49 16.26
CA ARG A 46 -3.18 17.53 15.20
C ARG A 46 -4.58 16.96 15.37
N PRO A 47 -5.32 16.75 14.26
CA PRO A 47 -6.64 16.12 14.30
C PRO A 47 -6.61 14.70 14.88
N PHE A 48 -5.52 13.96 14.66
CA PHE A 48 -5.31 12.60 15.14
C PHE A 48 -3.89 12.40 15.65
N LEU A 49 -3.74 11.51 16.61
CA LEU A 49 -2.45 11.16 17.21
C LEU A 49 -2.36 9.65 17.43
N GLN A 50 -1.26 9.07 16.99
CA GLN A 50 -0.87 7.72 17.33
C GLN A 50 0.28 7.78 18.34
N GLU A 51 -0.01 7.55 19.61
CA GLU A 51 1.03 7.50 20.65
C GLU A 51 2.04 6.38 20.37
N GLY A 52 3.32 6.68 20.53
CA GLY A 52 4.40 5.72 20.32
C GLY A 52 4.60 5.27 18.86
N GLU A 53 3.96 5.94 17.90
CA GLU A 53 4.19 5.65 16.48
C GLU A 53 5.66 5.89 16.12
N GLN A 54 6.33 4.86 15.66
CA GLN A 54 7.67 5.00 15.13
C GLN A 54 7.62 5.46 13.69
N PRO A 55 8.24 6.58 13.34
CA PRO A 55 8.30 7.06 11.98
C PRO A 55 9.15 6.11 11.13
N ILE A 56 8.48 5.29 10.33
CA ILE A 56 9.08 4.30 9.45
C ILE A 56 8.93 4.75 8.00
N GLY A 57 10.05 4.72 7.24
CA GLY A 57 10.05 4.88 5.81
C GLY A 57 9.99 3.51 5.12
N TRP A 58 9.32 3.46 3.97
CA TRP A 58 9.14 2.24 3.20
C TRP A 58 9.55 2.44 1.75
N LEU A 59 10.32 1.50 1.24
CA LEU A 59 10.71 1.38 -0.15
C LEU A 59 10.28 0.02 -0.67
N VAL A 60 10.19 -0.11 -1.97
CA VAL A 60 9.87 -1.35 -2.66
C VAL A 60 10.80 -1.54 -3.86
N ASP A 61 11.26 -2.75 -4.08
CA ASP A 61 11.89 -3.16 -5.34
C ASP A 61 10.78 -3.42 -6.36
N ASP A 62 10.72 -2.61 -7.40
CA ASP A 62 9.62 -2.62 -8.38
C ASP A 62 9.59 -3.88 -9.26
N ARG A 63 10.67 -4.67 -9.26
CA ARG A 63 10.75 -5.95 -9.99
C ARG A 63 10.08 -7.08 -9.22
N THR A 64 10.21 -7.08 -7.89
CA THR A 64 9.83 -8.21 -7.04
C THR A 64 8.65 -7.88 -6.12
N GLY A 65 8.34 -6.59 -5.92
CA GLY A 65 7.37 -6.13 -4.93
C GLY A 65 7.87 -6.25 -3.48
N ARG A 66 9.14 -6.63 -3.26
CA ARG A 66 9.70 -6.77 -1.92
C ARG A 66 9.89 -5.41 -1.27
N THR A 67 9.31 -5.23 -0.07
CA THR A 67 9.42 -4.01 0.70
C THR A 67 10.67 -4.00 1.57
N ILE A 68 11.23 -2.80 1.76
CA ILE A 68 12.35 -2.49 2.65
C ILE A 68 11.89 -1.38 3.58
N GLN A 69 12.01 -1.60 4.88
CA GLN A 69 11.70 -0.58 5.88
C GLN A 69 12.97 0.01 6.49
N PHE A 70 12.92 1.26 6.88
CA PHE A 70 13.97 1.93 7.63
C PHE A 70 13.37 2.91 8.64
N ARG A 71 14.08 3.19 9.73
CA ARG A 71 13.62 4.10 10.78
C ARG A 71 14.06 5.52 10.48
N LYS A 72 13.12 6.44 10.42
CA LYS A 72 13.38 7.86 10.19
C LYS A 72 14.01 8.58 11.39
N THR A 73 14.00 7.94 12.57
CA THR A 73 14.62 8.46 13.79
C THR A 73 16.13 8.16 13.89
N GLU A 74 16.67 7.29 13.03
CA GLU A 74 18.08 6.94 13.06
C GLU A 74 18.93 8.06 12.44
N VAL A 75 19.96 8.48 13.19
CA VAL A 75 20.99 9.39 12.66
C VAL A 75 21.89 8.59 11.72
N GLN A 76 22.10 9.12 10.52
CA GLN A 76 22.99 8.52 9.53
C GLN A 76 24.32 9.29 9.50
N HIS A 77 25.42 8.57 9.73
CA HIS A 77 26.76 9.08 9.60
C HIS A 77 27.25 8.88 8.18
N ILE A 78 27.31 9.96 7.41
CA ILE A 78 27.61 9.87 5.97
C ILE A 78 28.68 10.88 5.57
N PRO A 79 29.53 10.58 4.55
CA PRO A 79 30.60 11.45 4.12
C PRO A 79 30.10 12.61 3.25
N TYR A 80 29.13 13.37 3.76
CA TYR A 80 28.55 14.52 3.10
C TYR A 80 28.44 15.69 4.06
N ASP A 81 28.64 16.90 3.53
CA ASP A 81 28.41 18.13 4.26
C ASP A 81 26.91 18.42 4.37
N LYS A 82 26.45 18.69 5.58
CA LYS A 82 25.03 18.85 5.92
C LYS A 82 24.39 20.11 5.34
N GLU A 83 25.18 21.15 5.09
CA GLU A 83 24.67 22.44 4.59
C GLU A 83 24.71 22.51 3.06
N THR A 84 25.75 21.96 2.45
CA THR A 84 25.96 22.02 1.01
C THR A 84 25.52 20.77 0.27
N PHE A 85 25.24 19.66 0.98
CA PHE A 85 24.93 18.34 0.45
C PHE A 85 25.97 17.79 -0.54
N LYS A 86 27.22 18.25 -0.40
CA LYS A 86 28.34 17.79 -1.24
C LYS A 86 29.16 16.73 -0.52
N PRO A 87 29.78 15.81 -1.26
CA PRO A 87 30.68 14.84 -0.67
C PRO A 87 31.84 15.52 0.08
N LEU A 88 32.06 15.12 1.32
CA LEU A 88 33.24 15.51 2.08
C LEU A 88 34.46 14.83 1.45
N ARG A 89 35.47 15.63 1.11
CA ARG A 89 36.75 15.14 0.62
C ARG A 89 37.74 15.25 1.76
N PRO A 90 38.34 14.15 2.22
CA PRO A 90 39.34 14.20 3.28
C PRO A 90 40.54 15.04 2.80
N THR A 91 41.06 15.84 3.68
CA THR A 91 42.30 16.60 3.46
C THR A 91 43.50 15.66 3.58
N ALA A 92 44.67 16.07 3.02
CA ALA A 92 45.90 15.28 3.17
C ALA A 92 46.29 15.11 4.64
N GLU A 93 46.06 16.13 5.48
CA GLU A 93 46.31 16.09 6.92
C GLU A 93 45.40 15.08 7.66
N GLU A 94 44.13 15.01 7.29
CA GLU A 94 43.19 14.01 7.87
C GLU A 94 43.56 12.57 7.46
N LEU A 95 44.02 12.38 6.23
CA LEU A 95 44.53 11.08 5.78
C LEU A 95 45.77 10.66 6.56
N GLU A 96 46.74 11.60 6.75
CA GLU A 96 47.94 11.33 7.55
C GLU A 96 47.60 11.04 9.02
N LYS A 97 46.63 11.73 9.60
CA LYS A 97 46.15 11.47 10.98
C LYS A 97 45.50 10.09 11.09
N LEU A 98 44.74 9.67 10.08
CA LEU A 98 44.14 8.32 10.02
C LEU A 98 45.23 7.25 9.93
N GLU A 99 46.25 7.45 9.06
CA GLU A 99 47.39 6.52 8.90
C GLU A 99 48.22 6.38 10.17
N ARG A 100 48.37 7.49 10.94
CA ARG A 100 49.07 7.48 12.23
C ARG A 100 48.23 6.94 13.40
N GLY A 101 46.94 6.62 13.14
CA GLY A 101 46.02 6.17 14.18
C GLY A 101 45.60 7.27 15.17
N GLU A 102 45.80 8.54 14.81
CA GLU A 102 45.39 9.70 15.64
C GLU A 102 43.87 9.95 15.56
N ILE A 103 43.23 9.53 14.47
CA ILE A 103 41.76 9.47 14.30
C ILE A 103 41.36 8.07 13.83
N GLU A 104 40.22 7.60 14.34
CA GLU A 104 39.70 6.28 13.96
C GLU A 104 38.89 6.31 12.67
N LYS A 105 38.31 7.43 12.33
CA LYS A 105 37.43 7.60 11.15
C LYS A 105 37.59 9.00 10.57
N LEU A 106 37.36 9.10 9.26
CA LEU A 106 37.26 10.39 8.58
C LEU A 106 35.99 11.16 9.01
N PRO A 107 36.00 12.50 8.91
CA PRO A 107 34.83 13.30 9.22
C PRO A 107 33.60 12.87 8.43
N MET A 108 32.48 12.75 9.13
CA MET A 108 31.17 12.43 8.57
C MET A 108 30.14 13.43 9.04
N GLY A 109 29.17 13.76 8.21
CA GLY A 109 28.00 14.53 8.61
C GLY A 109 26.96 13.65 9.30
N ASP A 110 26.37 14.19 10.36
CA ASP A 110 25.29 13.53 11.11
C ASP A 110 23.95 13.96 10.53
N PHE A 111 23.36 13.13 9.67
CA PHE A 111 22.11 13.41 8.98
C PHE A 111 20.92 12.81 9.72
N GLN A 112 19.93 13.64 9.98
CA GLN A 112 18.60 13.25 10.48
C GLN A 112 17.60 13.25 9.33
N TRP A 113 16.39 12.74 9.57
CA TRP A 113 15.35 12.68 8.54
C TRP A 113 15.02 14.04 7.91
N GLU A 114 15.00 15.10 8.71
CA GLU A 114 14.76 16.47 8.21
C GLU A 114 15.86 16.94 7.25
N ASP A 115 17.09 16.46 7.41
CA ASP A 115 18.19 16.78 6.50
C ASP A 115 18.00 16.11 5.14
N PHE A 116 17.48 14.87 5.13
CA PHE A 116 17.12 14.21 3.86
C PHE A 116 15.94 14.89 3.15
N LYS A 117 14.97 15.44 3.89
CA LYS A 117 13.91 16.28 3.30
C LYS A 117 14.50 17.53 2.64
N ARG A 118 15.35 18.27 3.37
CA ARG A 118 16.06 19.45 2.82
C ARG A 118 16.89 19.08 1.60
N TRP A 119 17.56 17.94 1.64
CA TRP A 119 18.39 17.47 0.52
C TRP A 119 17.55 17.09 -0.71
N ALA A 120 16.42 16.43 -0.53
CA ALA A 120 15.50 16.15 -1.63
C ALA A 120 14.97 17.43 -2.27
N ASP A 121 14.53 18.40 -1.45
CA ASP A 121 14.05 19.71 -1.91
C ASP A 121 15.15 20.46 -2.67
N TYR A 122 16.36 20.53 -2.11
CA TYR A 122 17.53 21.12 -2.76
C TYR A 122 17.83 20.47 -4.11
N SER A 123 17.80 19.12 -4.16
CA SER A 123 18.06 18.38 -5.39
C SER A 123 17.04 18.70 -6.47
N ASN A 124 15.75 18.71 -6.12
CA ASN A 124 14.67 19.08 -7.03
C ASN A 124 14.83 20.52 -7.55
N GLU A 125 15.16 21.46 -6.67
CA GLU A 125 15.39 22.86 -7.04
C GLU A 125 16.57 23.02 -8.00
N GLN A 126 17.71 22.35 -7.75
CA GLN A 126 18.87 22.40 -8.63
C GLN A 126 18.55 21.80 -10.00
N MET A 127 17.89 20.65 -10.05
CA MET A 127 17.51 20.02 -11.30
C MET A 127 16.51 20.84 -12.10
N GLN A 128 15.59 21.56 -11.46
CA GLN A 128 14.71 22.53 -12.13
C GLN A 128 15.50 23.68 -12.77
N LYS A 129 16.60 24.11 -12.13
CA LYS A 129 17.53 25.11 -12.69
C LYS A 129 18.44 24.53 -13.79
N GLY A 130 18.34 23.25 -14.09
CA GLY A 130 19.18 22.56 -15.08
C GLY A 130 20.60 22.25 -14.58
N ILE A 131 20.79 22.18 -13.27
CA ILE A 131 22.07 21.91 -12.61
C ILE A 131 22.01 20.55 -11.91
N ASN A 132 23.02 19.71 -12.10
CA ASN A 132 23.18 18.48 -11.36
C ASN A 132 23.55 18.81 -9.89
N PRO A 133 22.73 18.38 -8.89
CA PRO A 133 22.92 18.77 -7.50
C PRO A 133 24.21 18.23 -6.87
N GLU A 134 24.81 17.16 -7.41
CA GLU A 134 26.03 16.55 -6.86
C GLU A 134 27.29 17.19 -7.44
N THR A 135 27.31 17.40 -8.75
CA THR A 135 28.49 17.91 -9.45
C THR A 135 28.50 19.41 -9.58
N GLY A 136 27.34 20.07 -9.49
CA GLY A 136 27.18 21.50 -9.76
C GLY A 136 27.31 21.85 -11.25
N GLN A 137 27.42 20.87 -12.14
CA GLN A 137 27.53 21.04 -13.58
C GLN A 137 26.15 21.12 -14.24
N PRO A 138 26.01 21.68 -15.44
CA PRO A 138 24.76 21.61 -16.20
C PRO A 138 24.32 20.16 -16.42
N LEU A 139 23.00 19.91 -16.34
CA LEU A 139 22.44 18.60 -16.64
C LEU A 139 22.74 18.17 -18.08
N THR A 140 23.07 16.92 -18.25
CA THR A 140 23.13 16.29 -19.57
C THR A 140 21.74 16.25 -20.22
N SER A 141 21.68 16.03 -21.53
CA SER A 141 20.41 15.91 -22.25
C SER A 141 19.54 14.76 -21.76
N GLU A 142 20.15 13.67 -21.28
CA GLU A 142 19.46 12.51 -20.72
C GLU A 142 18.89 12.82 -19.33
N GLU A 143 19.71 13.35 -18.41
CA GLU A 143 19.28 13.74 -17.06
C GLU A 143 18.15 14.77 -17.10
N ARG A 144 18.21 15.73 -18.03
CA ARG A 144 17.16 16.72 -18.21
C ARG A 144 15.84 16.08 -18.66
N LYS A 145 15.87 15.19 -19.65
CA LYS A 145 14.68 14.49 -20.14
C LYS A 145 14.06 13.61 -19.06
N GLU A 146 14.89 12.89 -18.31
CA GLU A 146 14.44 12.05 -17.21
C GLU A 146 13.76 12.90 -16.12
N PHE A 147 14.37 13.99 -15.72
CA PHE A 147 13.78 14.88 -14.72
C PHE A 147 12.48 15.54 -15.20
N GLU A 148 12.43 16.04 -16.45
CA GLU A 148 11.20 16.59 -17.04
C GLU A 148 10.06 15.55 -17.07
N GLN A 149 10.39 14.30 -17.33
CA GLN A 149 9.41 13.23 -17.27
C GLN A 149 8.93 12.98 -15.85
N ARG A 150 9.83 12.93 -14.85
CA ARG A 150 9.48 12.81 -13.43
C ARG A 150 8.55 13.93 -12.98
N VAL A 151 8.83 15.17 -13.38
CA VAL A 151 7.98 16.34 -13.09
C VAL A 151 6.59 16.19 -13.70
N LYS A 152 6.48 15.75 -14.97
CA LYS A 152 5.20 15.49 -15.64
C LYS A 152 4.37 14.39 -14.94
N GLU A 153 5.04 13.40 -14.39
CA GLU A 153 4.43 12.30 -13.66
C GLU A 153 4.15 12.65 -12.18
N GLY A 154 4.53 13.85 -11.72
CA GLY A 154 4.41 14.25 -10.31
C GLY A 154 5.35 13.48 -9.37
N LYS A 155 6.39 12.84 -9.91
CA LYS A 155 7.34 11.99 -9.18
C LYS A 155 8.66 12.73 -8.96
N LEU A 156 8.67 13.72 -8.08
CA LEU A 156 9.89 14.40 -7.67
C LEU A 156 10.80 13.48 -6.84
N ILE A 157 12.07 13.89 -6.68
CA ILE A 157 13.03 13.20 -5.80
C ILE A 157 12.50 13.28 -4.37
N THR A 158 12.43 12.13 -3.69
CA THR A 158 11.90 12.04 -2.34
C THR A 158 13.01 11.87 -1.29
N PRO A 159 12.75 12.21 -0.02
CA PRO A 159 13.68 11.95 1.08
C PRO A 159 14.07 10.47 1.20
N GLU A 160 13.13 9.56 0.95
CA GLU A 160 13.36 8.12 0.96
C GLU A 160 14.39 7.71 -0.11
N GLU A 161 14.28 8.27 -1.32
CA GLU A 161 15.26 8.03 -2.38
C GLU A 161 16.65 8.51 -1.98
N LYS A 162 16.77 9.72 -1.39
CA LYS A 162 18.04 10.26 -0.92
C LYS A 162 18.66 9.43 0.22
N TYR A 163 17.84 9.00 1.16
CA TYR A 163 18.28 8.12 2.25
C TYR A 163 18.92 6.83 1.71
N VAL A 164 18.24 6.14 0.80
CA VAL A 164 18.73 4.88 0.24
C VAL A 164 19.91 5.09 -0.70
N GLU A 165 19.90 6.15 -1.49
CA GLU A 165 21.01 6.51 -2.36
C GLU A 165 22.32 6.57 -1.59
N VAL A 166 22.32 7.23 -0.44
CA VAL A 166 23.50 7.38 0.42
C VAL A 166 23.94 6.06 1.03
N GLN A 167 22.97 5.25 1.51
CA GLN A 167 23.25 3.94 2.07
C GLN A 167 23.92 3.01 1.03
N LEU A 168 23.40 3.00 -0.17
CA LEU A 168 23.95 2.19 -1.25
C LEU A 168 25.29 2.73 -1.77
N LYS A 169 25.44 4.04 -1.88
CA LYS A 169 26.74 4.65 -2.22
C LYS A 169 27.84 4.33 -1.20
N GLY A 170 27.49 4.31 0.10
CA GLY A 170 28.41 3.88 1.15
C GLY A 170 28.89 2.44 0.96
N GLN A 171 27.97 1.52 0.66
CA GLN A 171 28.28 0.11 0.37
C GLN A 171 29.13 -0.03 -0.92
N VAL A 172 28.74 0.68 -1.98
CA VAL A 172 29.50 0.68 -3.25
C VAL A 172 30.93 1.20 -3.04
N ASN A 173 31.10 2.29 -2.29
CA ASN A 173 32.44 2.85 -2.00
C ASN A 173 33.30 1.86 -1.21
N SER A 174 32.73 1.14 -0.24
CA SER A 174 33.44 0.10 0.49
C SER A 174 33.90 -1.03 -0.44
N LEU A 175 33.02 -1.51 -1.32
CA LEU A 175 33.35 -2.56 -2.30
C LEU A 175 34.39 -2.08 -3.33
N LEU A 176 34.33 -0.82 -3.76
CA LEU A 176 35.33 -0.21 -4.63
C LEU A 176 36.70 -0.20 -3.95
N GLY A 177 36.78 0.15 -2.65
CA GLY A 177 38.01 0.07 -1.87
C GLY A 177 38.59 -1.35 -1.87
N TRP A 178 37.78 -2.33 -1.55
CA TRP A 178 38.19 -3.75 -1.59
C TRP A 178 38.59 -4.20 -2.98
N ARG A 179 37.84 -3.87 -4.03
CA ARG A 179 38.20 -4.17 -5.42
C ARG A 179 39.55 -3.62 -5.77
N THR A 180 39.83 -2.36 -5.43
CA THR A 180 41.13 -1.70 -5.69
C THR A 180 42.23 -2.40 -4.96
N HIS A 181 42.06 -2.72 -3.67
CA HIS A 181 43.05 -3.46 -2.89
C HIS A 181 43.41 -4.83 -3.53
N TYR A 182 42.39 -5.62 -3.89
CA TYR A 182 42.64 -6.94 -4.52
C TYR A 182 43.24 -6.81 -5.93
N ALA A 183 42.88 -5.79 -6.69
CA ALA A 183 43.49 -5.52 -7.99
C ALA A 183 44.98 -5.16 -7.88
N GLU A 184 45.36 -4.37 -6.85
CA GLU A 184 46.78 -4.09 -6.56
C GLU A 184 47.55 -5.34 -6.14
N ARG A 185 46.97 -6.16 -5.26
CA ARG A 185 47.54 -7.46 -4.88
C ARG A 185 47.70 -8.43 -6.07
N ALA A 186 46.72 -8.44 -6.97
CA ALA A 186 46.82 -9.20 -8.20
C ALA A 186 47.99 -8.71 -9.08
N LYS A 187 48.16 -7.37 -9.19
CA LYS A 187 49.29 -6.78 -9.92
C LYS A 187 50.63 -7.16 -9.32
N GLU A 188 50.79 -7.11 -8.00
CA GLU A 188 52.00 -7.51 -7.29
C GLU A 188 52.30 -9.00 -7.51
N ALA A 189 51.29 -9.87 -7.38
CA ALA A 189 51.42 -11.32 -7.62
C ALA A 189 51.81 -11.61 -9.08
N ARG A 190 51.27 -10.86 -10.06
CA ARG A 190 51.64 -10.98 -11.47
C ARG A 190 53.11 -10.63 -11.70
N ILE A 191 53.61 -9.53 -11.12
CA ILE A 191 55.02 -9.14 -11.22
C ILE A 191 55.91 -10.24 -10.64
N SER A 192 55.58 -10.80 -9.48
CA SER A 192 56.32 -11.90 -8.85
C SER A 192 56.25 -13.18 -9.68
N MET A 193 55.14 -13.49 -10.31
CA MET A 193 54.98 -14.61 -11.24
C MET A 193 55.85 -14.43 -12.48
N GLU A 194 55.85 -13.25 -13.10
CA GLU A 194 56.70 -12.92 -14.26
C GLU A 194 58.19 -13.03 -13.91
N THR A 195 58.59 -12.61 -12.69
CA THR A 195 59.97 -12.76 -12.18
C THR A 195 60.36 -14.23 -12.01
N ALA A 196 59.49 -15.02 -11.36
CA ALA A 196 59.75 -16.46 -11.19
C ALA A 196 59.77 -17.22 -12.54
N GLU A 197 58.99 -16.80 -13.53
CA GLU A 197 59.02 -17.33 -14.89
C GLU A 197 60.37 -17.04 -15.56
N LYS A 198 60.95 -15.87 -15.35
CA LYS A 198 62.26 -15.49 -15.84
C LYS A 198 63.36 -16.30 -15.15
N GLU A 199 63.32 -16.40 -13.82
CA GLU A 199 64.25 -17.25 -13.05
C GLU A 199 64.20 -18.71 -13.50
N MET A 200 63.00 -19.23 -13.81
CA MET A 200 62.81 -20.58 -14.33
C MET A 200 63.48 -20.79 -15.70
N LYS A 201 63.54 -19.75 -16.56
CA LYS A 201 64.16 -19.75 -17.88
C LYS A 201 65.71 -19.62 -17.80
N GLU A 202 66.19 -18.92 -16.76
CA GLU A 202 67.60 -18.60 -16.52
C GLU A 202 68.28 -19.63 -15.59
N ALA A 203 67.56 -20.60 -15.02
CA ALA A 203 68.08 -21.63 -14.09
C ALA A 203 69.15 -22.52 -14.73
N GLU A 204 70.27 -22.66 -14.05
CA GLU A 204 71.42 -23.42 -14.51
C GLU A 204 71.33 -24.93 -14.17
N ASN A 205 70.51 -25.31 -13.21
CA ASN A 205 70.32 -26.69 -12.77
C ASN A 205 68.86 -27.04 -12.49
N GLU A 206 68.55 -28.35 -12.40
CA GLU A 206 67.14 -28.81 -12.18
C GLU A 206 66.58 -28.46 -10.81
N ASP A 207 67.39 -28.28 -9.77
CA ASP A 207 66.92 -27.89 -8.44
C ASP A 207 66.49 -26.43 -8.42
N GLU A 208 67.24 -25.54 -9.02
CA GLU A 208 66.89 -24.13 -9.21
C GLU A 208 65.59 -23.96 -10.03
N LYS A 209 65.52 -24.73 -11.14
CA LYS A 209 64.33 -24.73 -11.99
C LYS A 209 63.07 -25.19 -11.26
N LYS A 210 63.24 -26.24 -10.41
CA LYS A 210 62.12 -26.75 -9.58
C LYS A 210 61.65 -25.72 -8.55
N LEU A 211 62.58 -25.01 -7.90
CA LEU A 211 62.28 -23.96 -6.92
C LEU A 211 61.59 -22.77 -7.60
N ALA A 212 62.08 -22.29 -8.74
CA ALA A 212 61.50 -21.24 -9.54
C ALA A 212 60.07 -21.63 -10.01
N LYS A 213 59.87 -22.89 -10.41
CA LYS A 213 58.55 -23.40 -10.77
C LYS A 213 57.58 -23.41 -9.59
N GLN A 214 58.00 -23.82 -8.40
CA GLN A 214 57.16 -23.73 -7.19
C GLN A 214 56.76 -22.29 -6.87
N SER A 215 57.70 -21.36 -7.01
CA SER A 215 57.43 -19.92 -6.83
C SER A 215 56.45 -19.40 -7.89
N TYR A 216 56.63 -19.78 -9.15
CA TYR A 216 55.71 -19.44 -10.24
C TYR A 216 54.28 -19.95 -9.96
N ASP A 217 54.14 -21.24 -9.64
CA ASP A 217 52.84 -21.85 -9.35
C ASP A 217 52.16 -21.16 -8.15
N LYS A 218 52.91 -20.86 -7.10
CA LYS A 218 52.43 -20.10 -5.93
C LYS A 218 51.88 -18.72 -6.31
N TYR A 219 52.66 -17.94 -7.04
CA TYR A 219 52.26 -16.57 -7.42
C TYR A 219 51.18 -16.59 -8.48
N LYS A 220 51.11 -17.59 -9.34
CA LYS A 220 50.03 -17.79 -10.28
C LYS A 220 48.69 -18.03 -9.55
N HIS A 221 48.65 -18.92 -8.57
CA HIS A 221 47.45 -19.12 -7.75
C HIS A 221 47.04 -17.84 -7.01
N ALA A 222 48.00 -17.15 -6.40
CA ALA A 222 47.70 -15.88 -5.72
C ALA A 222 47.15 -14.82 -6.68
N TYR A 223 47.70 -14.73 -7.89
CA TYR A 223 47.18 -13.81 -8.93
C TYR A 223 45.74 -14.16 -9.33
N GLU A 224 45.47 -15.44 -9.60
CA GLU A 224 44.14 -15.90 -9.99
C GLU A 224 43.10 -15.66 -8.88
N ASP A 225 43.46 -15.95 -7.62
CA ASP A 225 42.58 -15.74 -6.46
C ASP A 225 42.27 -14.25 -6.23
N TYR A 226 43.27 -13.37 -6.28
CA TYR A 226 43.07 -11.94 -6.11
C TYR A 226 42.25 -11.34 -7.25
N LEU A 227 42.50 -11.79 -8.49
CA LEU A 227 41.75 -11.33 -9.65
C LEU A 227 40.28 -11.77 -9.56
N HIS A 228 40.04 -13.03 -9.18
CA HIS A 228 38.70 -13.57 -8.99
C HIS A 228 37.94 -12.79 -7.89
N THR A 229 38.61 -12.50 -6.77
CA THR A 229 38.01 -11.71 -5.68
C THR A 229 37.69 -10.27 -6.13
N ALA A 230 38.57 -9.62 -6.87
CA ALA A 230 38.34 -8.29 -7.42
C ALA A 230 37.12 -8.26 -8.37
N HIS A 231 36.98 -9.25 -9.24
CA HIS A 231 35.82 -9.42 -10.12
C HIS A 231 34.52 -9.68 -9.33
N GLY A 232 34.59 -10.47 -8.24
CA GLY A 232 33.45 -10.71 -7.36
C GLY A 232 32.93 -9.40 -6.70
N GLN A 233 33.86 -8.50 -6.30
CA GLN A 233 33.48 -7.17 -5.79
C GLN A 233 32.81 -6.31 -6.88
N GLU A 234 33.30 -6.35 -8.10
CA GLU A 234 32.72 -5.62 -9.23
C GLU A 234 31.30 -6.11 -9.58
N GLN A 235 31.08 -7.41 -9.53
CA GLN A 235 29.74 -7.98 -9.69
C GLN A 235 28.78 -7.48 -8.60
N GLN A 236 29.20 -7.51 -7.33
CA GLN A 236 28.39 -6.99 -6.22
C GLN A 236 28.07 -5.49 -6.38
N ILE A 237 29.01 -4.68 -6.85
CA ILE A 237 28.78 -3.27 -7.17
C ILE A 237 27.70 -3.12 -8.25
N SER A 238 27.79 -3.93 -9.31
CA SER A 238 26.81 -3.92 -10.39
C SER A 238 25.41 -4.31 -9.89
N GLU A 239 25.30 -5.33 -9.05
CA GLU A 239 24.03 -5.78 -8.45
C GLU A 239 23.43 -4.70 -7.52
N LEU A 240 24.26 -4.01 -6.72
CA LEU A 240 23.78 -2.91 -5.86
C LEU A 240 23.28 -1.73 -6.69
N ASN A 241 23.99 -1.34 -7.73
CA ASN A 241 23.58 -0.25 -8.62
C ASN A 241 22.29 -0.60 -9.37
N GLU A 242 22.14 -1.84 -9.81
CA GLU A 242 20.91 -2.32 -10.44
C GLU A 242 19.75 -2.32 -9.45
N ARG A 243 19.98 -2.80 -8.22
CA ARG A 243 18.98 -2.74 -7.15
C ARG A 243 18.54 -1.31 -6.87
N PHE A 244 19.46 -0.37 -6.82
CA PHE A 244 19.14 1.05 -6.58
C PHE A 244 18.18 1.62 -7.63
N ARG A 245 18.39 1.32 -8.92
CA ARG A 245 17.53 1.78 -10.01
C ARG A 245 16.09 1.31 -9.87
N HIS A 246 15.88 0.19 -9.19
CA HIS A 246 14.59 -0.45 -9.01
C HIS A 246 13.92 -0.17 -7.66
N LEU A 247 14.58 0.60 -6.77
CA LEU A 247 13.96 1.01 -5.52
C LEU A 247 13.07 2.24 -5.74
N LYS A 248 11.83 2.14 -5.27
CA LYS A 248 10.81 3.19 -5.37
C LYS A 248 10.20 3.45 -3.99
N PRO A 249 9.79 4.68 -3.68
CA PRO A 249 8.96 4.95 -2.51
C PRO A 249 7.68 4.09 -2.55
N LEU A 250 7.39 3.39 -1.46
CA LEU A 250 6.27 2.44 -1.41
C LEU A 250 4.94 3.11 -1.74
N LYS A 251 4.69 4.32 -1.23
CA LYS A 251 3.46 5.08 -1.48
C LYS A 251 3.17 5.22 -2.98
N ASN A 252 4.15 5.69 -3.74
CA ASN A 252 3.97 5.94 -5.18
C ASN A 252 3.76 4.64 -5.96
N TYR A 253 4.59 3.64 -5.67
CA TYR A 253 4.49 2.33 -6.32
C TYR A 253 3.16 1.63 -6.01
N ALA A 254 2.80 1.54 -4.73
CA ALA A 254 1.59 0.84 -4.31
C ALA A 254 0.33 1.54 -4.84
N LEU A 255 0.25 2.87 -4.76
CA LEU A 255 -0.90 3.61 -5.26
C LEU A 255 -1.09 3.44 -6.77
N GLU A 256 0.00 3.47 -7.55
CA GLU A 256 -0.05 3.20 -8.99
C GLU A 256 -0.56 1.79 -9.29
N ARG A 257 -0.11 0.78 -8.53
CA ARG A 257 -0.55 -0.61 -8.68
C ARG A 257 -2.00 -0.80 -8.27
N SER A 258 -2.40 -0.28 -7.12
CA SER A 258 -3.77 -0.38 -6.62
C SER A 258 -4.76 0.28 -7.57
N THR A 259 -4.50 1.51 -7.99
CA THR A 259 -5.38 2.22 -8.94
C THR A 259 -5.50 1.49 -10.26
N ARG A 260 -4.40 0.92 -10.77
CA ARG A 260 -4.40 0.10 -11.98
C ARG A 260 -5.21 -1.18 -11.79
N THR A 261 -5.04 -1.87 -10.67
CA THR A 261 -5.76 -3.11 -10.36
C THR A 261 -7.26 -2.87 -10.26
N TYR A 262 -7.69 -1.81 -9.56
CA TYR A 262 -9.12 -1.45 -9.47
C TYR A 262 -9.68 -1.03 -10.83
N ALA A 263 -8.92 -0.33 -11.65
CA ALA A 263 -9.33 0.03 -13.01
C ALA A 263 -9.55 -1.20 -13.89
N GLU A 264 -8.62 -2.15 -13.87
CA GLU A 264 -8.72 -3.41 -14.63
C GLU A 264 -9.87 -4.29 -14.12
N ALA A 265 -10.08 -4.34 -12.80
CA ALA A 265 -11.22 -5.03 -12.20
C ALA A 265 -12.55 -4.35 -12.58
N GLY A 266 -12.59 -3.01 -12.62
CA GLY A 266 -13.73 -2.24 -13.10
C GLY A 266 -14.07 -2.54 -14.58
N ILE A 267 -13.06 -2.68 -15.44
CA ILE A 267 -13.26 -3.11 -16.83
C ILE A 267 -13.81 -4.54 -16.89
N ALA A 268 -13.33 -5.45 -16.04
CA ALA A 268 -13.87 -6.80 -15.96
C ALA A 268 -15.35 -6.80 -15.53
N ALA A 269 -15.69 -6.00 -14.51
CA ALA A 269 -17.07 -5.83 -14.05
C ALA A 269 -17.97 -5.23 -15.15
N MET A 270 -17.49 -4.24 -15.88
CA MET A 270 -18.17 -3.65 -17.04
C MET A 270 -18.48 -4.70 -18.11
N ARG A 271 -17.49 -5.48 -18.52
CA ARG A 271 -17.65 -6.52 -19.56
C ARG A 271 -18.63 -7.59 -19.10
N THR A 272 -18.50 -8.08 -17.87
CA THR A 272 -19.41 -9.07 -17.29
C THR A 272 -20.85 -8.55 -17.25
N THR A 273 -21.05 -7.27 -16.88
CA THR A 273 -22.36 -6.63 -16.90
C THR A 273 -22.95 -6.59 -18.33
N GLN A 274 -22.17 -6.13 -19.30
CA GLN A 274 -22.60 -6.03 -20.70
C GLN A 274 -22.96 -7.40 -21.28
N GLU A 275 -22.13 -8.40 -21.06
CA GLU A 275 -22.39 -9.79 -21.50
C GLU A 275 -23.65 -10.36 -20.86
N GLY A 276 -23.87 -10.12 -19.56
CA GLY A 276 -25.05 -10.61 -18.86
C GLY A 276 -26.37 -9.93 -19.27
N MET A 277 -26.31 -8.63 -19.61
CA MET A 277 -27.49 -7.86 -20.05
C MET A 277 -27.87 -8.14 -21.51
N GLN A 278 -26.91 -8.58 -22.34
CA GLN A 278 -27.14 -8.88 -23.77
C GLN A 278 -27.69 -10.27 -24.06
N LYS A 279 -27.79 -11.14 -23.03
CA LYS A 279 -28.38 -12.48 -23.18
C LYS A 279 -29.87 -12.38 -23.50
N GLU A 280 -30.40 -13.34 -24.24
CA GLU A 280 -31.83 -13.46 -24.60
C GLU A 280 -32.71 -13.47 -23.32
N HIS A 281 -32.18 -14.04 -22.24
CA HIS A 281 -32.75 -13.94 -20.89
C HIS A 281 -31.72 -13.27 -19.98
N PRO A 282 -31.80 -11.95 -19.75
CA PRO A 282 -30.84 -11.24 -18.94
C PRO A 282 -30.73 -11.82 -17.52
N THR A 283 -29.53 -12.26 -17.14
CA THR A 283 -29.28 -12.78 -15.79
C THR A 283 -28.95 -11.64 -14.83
N ILE A 284 -28.43 -10.52 -15.33
CA ILE A 284 -28.01 -9.35 -14.58
C ILE A 284 -29.10 -8.27 -14.64
N THR A 285 -29.51 -7.77 -13.49
CA THR A 285 -30.53 -6.72 -13.35
C THR A 285 -29.95 -5.39 -12.87
N LYS A 286 -28.72 -5.40 -12.34
CA LYS A 286 -27.97 -4.23 -11.85
C LYS A 286 -26.53 -4.33 -12.33
N ASP A 287 -25.88 -3.18 -12.50
CA ASP A 287 -24.46 -3.14 -12.83
C ASP A 287 -23.61 -3.81 -11.75
N VAL A 288 -22.61 -4.58 -12.18
CA VAL A 288 -21.56 -5.07 -11.30
C VAL A 288 -20.51 -3.98 -11.15
N TYR A 289 -20.08 -3.71 -9.95
CA TYR A 289 -18.97 -2.80 -9.66
C TYR A 289 -17.97 -3.44 -8.72
N VAL A 290 -16.76 -2.90 -8.71
CA VAL A 290 -15.67 -3.33 -7.83
C VAL A 290 -14.97 -2.12 -7.24
N GLY A 291 -14.46 -2.25 -6.04
CA GLY A 291 -13.67 -1.19 -5.43
C GLY A 291 -13.15 -1.51 -4.05
N PRO A 292 -12.39 -0.57 -3.47
CA PRO A 292 -11.87 -0.73 -2.13
C PRO A 292 -12.97 -0.60 -1.08
N GLU A 293 -12.88 -1.39 -0.05
CA GLU A 293 -13.53 -1.12 1.23
C GLU A 293 -12.71 -0.06 1.99
N ILE A 294 -13.33 0.87 2.72
CA ILE A 294 -12.59 1.79 3.58
C ILE A 294 -11.86 0.99 4.67
N GLY A 295 -10.53 1.12 4.75
CA GLY A 295 -9.68 0.27 5.56
C GLY A 295 -9.53 0.71 7.01
N TRP A 296 -8.61 0.06 7.74
CA TRP A 296 -8.29 0.36 9.13
C TRP A 296 -7.27 1.50 9.27
N PRO A 297 -7.37 2.33 10.33
CA PRO A 297 -6.33 3.32 10.65
C PRO A 297 -4.92 2.71 10.59
N GLY A 298 -3.97 3.45 10.05
CA GLY A 298 -2.60 2.95 9.84
C GLY A 298 -2.30 2.47 8.41
N TYR A 299 -3.32 2.22 7.60
CA TYR A 299 -3.18 1.87 6.18
C TYR A 299 -3.76 2.95 5.27
N TYR A 300 -3.16 3.13 4.09
CA TYR A 300 -3.68 4.05 3.08
C TYR A 300 -5.04 3.56 2.57
N GLY A 301 -5.97 4.48 2.37
CA GLY A 301 -7.36 4.19 2.00
C GLY A 301 -8.32 4.12 3.19
N SER A 302 -7.82 4.22 4.44
CA SER A 302 -8.65 4.22 5.65
C SER A 302 -9.19 5.59 6.03
N HIS A 303 -8.46 6.68 5.74
CA HIS A 303 -8.96 8.03 5.96
C HIS A 303 -9.90 8.44 4.82
N PRO A 304 -11.01 9.17 5.08
CA PRO A 304 -11.97 9.58 4.06
C PRO A 304 -11.35 10.22 2.83
N ASP A 305 -10.35 11.07 3.02
CA ASP A 305 -9.66 11.75 1.91
C ASP A 305 -8.89 10.78 1.03
N GLU A 306 -8.23 9.80 1.64
CA GLU A 306 -7.48 8.76 0.94
C GLU A 306 -8.41 7.77 0.22
N PHE A 307 -9.51 7.40 0.87
CA PHE A 307 -10.53 6.54 0.27
C PHE A 307 -11.15 7.19 -0.99
N ILE A 308 -11.53 8.47 -0.88
CA ILE A 308 -12.04 9.23 -2.01
C ILE A 308 -11.01 9.36 -3.13
N ASP A 309 -9.75 9.65 -2.78
CA ASP A 309 -8.63 9.78 -3.72
C ASP A 309 -8.37 8.46 -4.46
N LEU A 310 -8.34 7.35 -3.73
CA LEU A 310 -8.13 6.01 -4.28
C LEU A 310 -9.20 5.65 -5.32
N VAL A 311 -10.47 5.82 -4.99
CA VAL A 311 -11.57 5.53 -5.92
C VAL A 311 -11.54 6.46 -7.13
N LYS A 312 -11.31 7.76 -6.95
CA LYS A 312 -11.23 8.73 -8.05
C LYS A 312 -10.06 8.46 -8.98
N LYS A 313 -8.89 8.15 -8.45
CA LYS A 313 -7.71 7.78 -9.25
C LYS A 313 -7.93 6.47 -10.01
N SER A 314 -8.57 5.49 -9.39
CA SER A 314 -8.93 4.23 -10.04
C SER A 314 -9.90 4.44 -11.19
N ARG A 315 -10.88 5.32 -11.04
CA ARG A 315 -11.78 5.75 -12.14
C ARG A 315 -11.03 6.45 -13.26
N GLN A 316 -10.13 7.38 -12.92
CA GLN A 316 -9.31 8.07 -13.91
C GLN A 316 -8.44 7.10 -14.70
N GLU A 317 -7.84 6.11 -14.00
CA GLU A 317 -7.04 5.08 -14.66
C GLU A 317 -7.90 4.17 -15.55
N MET A 318 -9.12 3.83 -15.15
CA MET A 318 -10.06 3.12 -16.01
C MET A 318 -10.39 3.91 -17.29
N VAL A 319 -10.59 5.22 -17.17
CA VAL A 319 -10.78 6.11 -18.33
C VAL A 319 -9.56 6.07 -19.25
N ASN A 320 -8.34 6.17 -18.69
CA ASN A 320 -7.10 6.08 -19.47
C ASN A 320 -7.01 4.76 -20.22
N LEU A 321 -7.31 3.63 -19.54
CA LEU A 321 -7.28 2.30 -20.13
C LEU A 321 -8.28 2.13 -21.27
N LEU A 322 -9.46 2.72 -21.17
CA LEU A 322 -10.50 2.59 -22.20
C LEU A 322 -10.24 3.49 -23.42
N THR A 323 -9.51 4.61 -23.23
CA THR A 323 -9.40 5.66 -24.28
C THR A 323 -8.02 5.81 -24.92
N GLN A 324 -6.94 5.29 -24.27
CA GLN A 324 -5.58 5.43 -24.80
C GLN A 324 -5.15 4.18 -25.56
N PRO A 325 -4.65 4.29 -26.82
CA PRO A 325 -4.22 3.14 -27.60
C PRO A 325 -2.94 2.49 -27.08
N GLU A 326 -2.11 3.25 -26.38
CA GLU A 326 -0.85 2.79 -25.79
C GLU A 326 -0.80 3.08 -24.30
N ILE A 327 -0.22 2.17 -23.54
CA ILE A 327 0.01 2.28 -22.10
C ILE A 327 1.45 1.88 -21.78
N LYS A 328 1.90 2.17 -20.57
CA LYS A 328 3.17 1.65 -20.06
C LYS A 328 2.95 0.29 -19.35
N ASP A 329 3.87 -0.64 -19.57
CA ASP A 329 3.92 -1.87 -18.80
C ASP A 329 4.44 -1.60 -17.37
N LEU A 330 4.56 -2.66 -16.58
CA LEU A 330 5.02 -2.59 -15.19
C LEU A 330 6.47 -2.08 -15.04
N GLN A 331 7.25 -2.12 -16.11
CA GLN A 331 8.63 -1.64 -16.21
C GLN A 331 8.71 -0.24 -16.87
N GLY A 332 7.57 0.39 -17.15
CA GLY A 332 7.49 1.71 -17.75
C GLY A 332 7.69 1.73 -19.28
N ARG A 333 7.75 0.57 -19.95
CA ARG A 333 7.94 0.47 -21.39
C ARG A 333 6.61 0.62 -22.13
N PRO A 334 6.56 1.34 -23.25
CA PRO A 334 5.34 1.49 -24.03
C PRO A 334 4.88 0.13 -24.58
N MET A 335 3.61 -0.16 -24.45
CA MET A 335 2.97 -1.34 -25.00
C MET A 335 1.58 -1.01 -25.54
N ARG A 336 1.10 -1.82 -26.49
CA ARG A 336 -0.28 -1.71 -26.97
C ARG A 336 -1.24 -1.96 -25.81
N ASN A 337 -2.22 -1.09 -25.67
CA ASN A 337 -3.22 -1.21 -24.63
C ASN A 337 -4.28 -2.29 -24.99
N PRO A 338 -4.39 -3.39 -24.23
CA PRO A 338 -5.36 -4.45 -24.50
C PRO A 338 -6.80 -4.08 -24.15
N TYR A 339 -7.02 -2.96 -23.45
CA TYR A 339 -8.33 -2.50 -22.99
C TYR A 339 -8.91 -1.39 -23.88
N TRP A 340 -8.08 -0.78 -24.75
CA TRP A 340 -8.50 0.30 -25.60
C TRP A 340 -9.63 -0.11 -26.55
N ASP A 341 -10.71 0.69 -26.57
CA ASP A 341 -11.81 0.54 -27.51
C ASP A 341 -12.04 1.88 -28.23
N PRO A 342 -11.79 1.98 -29.55
CA PRO A 342 -11.96 3.21 -30.31
C PRO A 342 -13.42 3.72 -30.34
N LYS A 343 -14.40 2.89 -29.98
CA LYS A 343 -15.82 3.27 -29.89
C LYS A 343 -16.17 3.98 -28.58
N ILE A 344 -15.31 3.92 -27.57
CA ILE A 344 -15.52 4.54 -26.28
C ILE A 344 -14.81 5.88 -26.27
N ASN A 345 -15.59 6.97 -26.29
CA ASN A 345 -15.05 8.31 -26.07
C ASN A 345 -14.85 8.59 -24.58
N LYS A 346 -14.16 9.70 -24.25
CA LYS A 346 -13.84 10.06 -22.88
C LYS A 346 -15.07 10.17 -21.97
N GLN A 347 -16.14 10.83 -22.44
CA GLN A 347 -17.38 10.98 -21.66
C GLN A 347 -18.00 9.62 -21.32
N LYS A 348 -18.07 8.71 -22.30
CA LYS A 348 -18.59 7.36 -22.09
C LYS A 348 -17.69 6.55 -21.14
N ALA A 349 -16.36 6.70 -21.25
CA ALA A 349 -15.42 6.08 -20.34
C ALA A 349 -15.60 6.58 -18.89
N GLU A 350 -15.84 7.88 -18.69
CA GLU A 350 -16.13 8.47 -17.37
C GLU A 350 -17.44 7.92 -16.77
N GLU A 351 -18.50 7.80 -17.56
CA GLU A 351 -19.76 7.17 -17.13
C GLU A 351 -19.54 5.71 -16.69
N LEU A 352 -18.82 4.93 -17.51
CA LEU A 352 -18.51 3.53 -17.21
C LEU A 352 -17.65 3.40 -15.97
N ALA A 353 -16.62 4.24 -15.81
CA ALA A 353 -15.78 4.24 -14.63
C ALA A 353 -16.56 4.59 -13.34
N ASN A 354 -17.47 5.57 -13.40
CA ASN A 354 -18.35 5.91 -12.30
C ASN A 354 -19.35 4.81 -11.94
N THR A 355 -19.73 4.00 -12.91
CA THR A 355 -20.66 2.88 -12.71
C THR A 355 -19.95 1.67 -12.12
N HIS A 356 -18.77 1.31 -12.63
CA HIS A 356 -18.12 0.04 -12.35
C HIS A 356 -16.96 0.10 -11.36
N VAL A 357 -16.54 1.31 -10.93
CA VAL A 357 -15.55 1.49 -9.86
C VAL A 357 -16.17 2.29 -8.72
N LYS A 358 -16.52 1.59 -7.65
CA LYS A 358 -17.13 2.17 -6.43
C LYS A 358 -16.63 1.40 -5.22
N GLY A 359 -16.42 2.10 -4.11
CA GLY A 359 -15.98 1.46 -2.87
C GLY A 359 -17.12 1.09 -1.94
N LEU A 360 -16.80 0.33 -0.92
CA LEU A 360 -17.65 0.00 0.22
C LEU A 360 -17.31 0.90 1.41
N PHE A 361 -18.32 1.49 2.03
CA PHE A 361 -18.18 2.26 3.25
C PHE A 361 -18.60 1.43 4.46
N ASP A 362 -17.64 1.08 5.32
CA ASP A 362 -17.87 0.41 6.60
C ASP A 362 -17.93 1.42 7.73
N THR A 363 -19.01 1.37 8.48
CA THR A 363 -19.29 2.29 9.60
C THR A 363 -18.39 2.02 10.81
N SER A 364 -18.00 0.76 11.06
CA SER A 364 -17.11 0.39 12.15
C SER A 364 -15.66 0.80 11.86
N HIS A 365 -15.17 0.56 10.64
CA HIS A 365 -13.83 1.01 10.23
C HIS A 365 -13.66 2.52 10.37
N MET A 366 -14.69 3.27 9.98
CA MET A 366 -14.73 4.72 10.21
C MET A 366 -14.72 5.07 11.69
N GLY A 367 -15.40 4.29 12.51
CA GLY A 367 -15.46 4.47 13.97
C GLY A 367 -14.11 4.23 14.66
N MET A 368 -13.25 3.35 14.10
CA MET A 368 -11.93 3.06 14.68
C MET A 368 -11.01 4.29 14.78
N TRP A 369 -11.27 5.34 14.00
CA TRP A 369 -10.54 6.61 14.11
C TRP A 369 -10.71 7.29 15.48
N LEU A 370 -11.70 6.90 16.28
CA LEU A 370 -11.86 7.35 17.66
C LEU A 370 -10.63 7.00 18.53
N ALA A 371 -9.97 5.85 18.27
CA ALA A 371 -8.75 5.48 19.00
C ALA A 371 -7.62 6.51 18.87
N HIS A 372 -7.60 7.23 17.75
CA HIS A 372 -6.57 8.21 17.42
C HIS A 372 -7.03 9.66 17.59
N PHE A 373 -8.30 9.88 17.99
CA PHE A 373 -8.86 11.21 18.16
C PHE A 373 -8.48 11.76 19.54
N PRO A 374 -7.67 12.84 19.64
CA PRO A 374 -7.11 13.29 20.91
C PRO A 374 -8.18 13.73 21.91
N ALA A 375 -8.02 13.35 23.17
CA ALA A 375 -8.82 13.87 24.27
C ALA A 375 -8.37 15.30 24.61
N LYS A 376 -9.32 16.16 25.02
CA LYS A 376 -9.02 17.50 25.56
C LYS A 376 -8.84 17.42 27.08
N ALA A 377 -8.04 18.32 27.64
CA ALA A 377 -7.83 18.36 29.09
C ALA A 377 -9.17 18.47 29.87
N GLY A 378 -9.42 17.52 30.77
CA GLY A 378 -10.65 17.45 31.55
C GLY A 378 -11.89 16.96 30.81
N GLU A 379 -11.76 16.48 29.58
CA GLU A 379 -12.84 15.89 28.80
C GLU A 379 -13.15 14.45 29.28
N THR A 380 -14.43 14.16 29.50
CA THR A 380 -14.87 12.77 29.73
C THR A 380 -14.94 12.00 28.42
N GLU A 381 -14.86 10.66 28.49
CA GLU A 381 -14.92 9.81 27.31
C GLU A 381 -16.21 10.01 26.50
N ASP A 382 -17.37 10.14 27.17
CA ASP A 382 -18.65 10.40 26.50
C ASP A 382 -18.61 11.73 25.71
N LYS A 383 -18.02 12.78 26.28
CA LYS A 383 -17.86 14.06 25.58
C LYS A 383 -16.89 13.94 24.40
N ARG A 384 -15.83 13.18 24.54
CA ARG A 384 -14.88 12.90 23.45
C ARG A 384 -15.57 12.17 22.30
N ILE A 385 -16.37 11.15 22.61
CA ILE A 385 -17.17 10.41 21.62
C ILE A 385 -18.13 11.34 20.88
N GLU A 386 -18.89 12.16 21.61
CA GLU A 386 -19.82 13.12 20.99
C GLU A 386 -19.09 14.17 20.13
N ARG A 387 -17.95 14.64 20.57
CA ARG A 387 -17.09 15.55 19.81
C ARG A 387 -16.55 14.87 18.54
N PHE A 388 -16.08 13.62 18.65
CA PHE A 388 -15.64 12.82 17.50
C PHE A 388 -16.74 12.67 16.45
N LYS A 389 -17.95 12.30 16.88
CA LYS A 389 -19.10 12.20 15.96
C LYS A 389 -19.34 13.49 15.21
N LYS A 390 -19.35 14.62 15.93
CA LYS A 390 -19.70 15.93 15.40
C LYS A 390 -18.59 16.57 14.57
N GLU A 391 -17.34 16.50 15.05
CA GLU A 391 -16.23 17.22 14.42
C GLU A 391 -15.55 16.40 13.31
N PHE A 392 -15.64 15.08 13.33
CA PHE A 392 -14.98 14.22 12.35
C PHE A 392 -15.93 13.26 11.63
N TYR A 393 -16.62 12.36 12.36
CA TYR A 393 -17.33 11.24 11.76
C TYR A 393 -18.41 11.69 10.76
N LEU A 394 -19.39 12.47 11.21
CA LEU A 394 -20.49 12.92 10.35
C LEU A 394 -20.04 13.86 9.21
N PRO A 395 -19.12 14.82 9.42
CA PRO A 395 -18.54 15.60 8.32
C PRO A 395 -17.81 14.74 7.28
N ALA A 396 -17.11 13.70 7.72
CA ALA A 396 -16.42 12.77 6.82
C ALA A 396 -17.41 11.93 6.00
N VAL A 397 -18.49 11.44 6.62
CA VAL A 397 -19.59 10.77 5.93
C VAL A 397 -20.19 11.69 4.86
N GLN A 398 -20.48 12.95 5.20
CA GLN A 398 -21.01 13.91 4.22
C GLN A 398 -20.04 14.11 3.04
N LYS A 399 -18.75 14.24 3.31
CA LYS A 399 -17.72 14.37 2.28
C LYS A 399 -17.68 13.15 1.33
N ILE A 400 -17.81 11.95 1.88
CA ILE A 400 -17.87 10.70 1.09
C ILE A 400 -19.13 10.65 0.22
N ILE A 401 -20.29 11.05 0.78
CA ILE A 401 -21.55 11.15 0.04
C ILE A 401 -21.41 12.12 -1.13
N ASP A 402 -20.90 13.32 -0.89
CA ASP A 402 -20.73 14.36 -1.91
C ASP A 402 -19.78 13.93 -3.02
N ALA A 403 -18.78 13.12 -2.68
CA ALA A 403 -17.83 12.58 -3.64
C ALA A 403 -18.41 11.49 -4.57
N LYS A 404 -19.56 10.90 -4.23
CA LYS A 404 -20.25 9.84 -5.01
C LYS A 404 -19.35 8.65 -5.34
N VAL A 405 -18.53 8.22 -4.38
CA VAL A 405 -17.56 7.14 -4.55
C VAL A 405 -18.02 5.79 -4.00
N VAL A 406 -19.14 5.76 -3.29
CA VAL A 406 -19.66 4.57 -2.58
C VAL A 406 -20.71 3.86 -3.44
N GLY A 407 -20.59 2.54 -3.51
CA GLY A 407 -21.57 1.63 -4.12
C GLY A 407 -22.34 0.78 -3.12
N GLY A 408 -21.72 0.50 -1.96
CA GLY A 408 -22.33 -0.24 -0.86
C GLY A 408 -21.96 0.35 0.50
N ILE A 409 -22.78 0.07 1.49
CA ILE A 409 -22.58 0.49 2.88
C ILE A 409 -22.68 -0.75 3.76
N GLN A 410 -21.70 -0.94 4.61
CA GLN A 410 -21.69 -1.94 5.66
C GLN A 410 -22.08 -1.28 6.97
N LEU A 411 -23.25 -1.64 7.48
CA LEU A 411 -23.79 -1.09 8.72
C LEU A 411 -23.42 -2.04 9.88
N VAL A 412 -22.41 -1.68 10.60
CA VAL A 412 -21.95 -2.36 11.81
C VAL A 412 -21.56 -1.35 12.87
N ASP A 413 -21.78 -1.68 14.14
CA ASP A 413 -21.48 -0.82 15.27
C ASP A 413 -20.44 -1.46 16.19
N SER A 414 -19.91 -0.72 17.14
CA SER A 414 -18.98 -1.21 18.13
C SER A 414 -19.19 -0.55 19.48
N MET A 415 -18.88 -1.25 20.57
CA MET A 415 -18.91 -0.71 21.94
C MET A 415 -17.69 0.13 22.28
N SER A 416 -16.70 0.18 21.43
CA SER A 416 -15.42 0.86 21.67
C SER A 416 -14.81 1.35 20.36
N ALA A 417 -13.65 2.00 20.44
CA ALA A 417 -12.85 2.39 19.30
C ALA A 417 -12.17 1.20 18.56
N ALA A 418 -12.39 -0.03 19.00
CA ALA A 418 -11.92 -1.23 18.31
C ALA A 418 -12.90 -1.65 17.21
N HIS A 419 -12.41 -2.47 16.28
CA HIS A 419 -13.25 -3.10 15.29
C HIS A 419 -14.30 -4.00 15.97
N GLY A 420 -15.55 -3.84 15.65
CA GLY A 420 -16.66 -4.59 16.22
C GLY A 420 -17.81 -4.74 15.22
N HIS A 421 -18.65 -5.77 15.41
CA HIS A 421 -19.76 -6.13 14.52
C HIS A 421 -21.08 -6.18 15.29
N LEU A 422 -21.35 -5.18 16.12
CA LEU A 422 -22.64 -5.06 16.79
C LEU A 422 -23.76 -4.65 15.81
N PRO A 423 -25.01 -5.02 16.11
CA PRO A 423 -26.14 -4.47 15.39
C PRO A 423 -26.10 -2.93 15.39
N PRO A 424 -26.45 -2.27 14.28
CA PRO A 424 -26.53 -0.81 14.20
C PRO A 424 -27.38 -0.21 15.31
N GLY A 425 -26.85 0.77 16.04
CA GLY A 425 -27.51 1.45 17.15
C GLY A 425 -27.38 0.78 18.52
N GLU A 426 -26.62 -0.32 18.62
CA GLU A 426 -26.29 -0.97 19.91
C GLU A 426 -24.87 -0.62 20.41
N GLY A 427 -24.09 0.10 19.62
CA GLY A 427 -22.76 0.59 19.96
C GLY A 427 -22.71 2.10 20.17
N ILE A 428 -21.49 2.64 20.02
CA ILE A 428 -21.21 4.06 20.30
C ILE A 428 -21.16 4.94 19.05
N PHE A 429 -21.21 4.37 17.84
CA PHE A 429 -21.08 5.14 16.61
C PHE A 429 -22.43 5.62 16.04
N PRO A 430 -22.47 6.69 15.25
CA PRO A 430 -23.71 7.25 14.69
C PRO A 430 -24.15 6.48 13.43
N VAL A 431 -24.24 5.13 13.54
CA VAL A 431 -24.48 4.24 12.39
C VAL A 431 -25.84 4.49 11.75
N MET A 432 -26.90 4.66 12.56
CA MET A 432 -28.26 4.91 12.06
C MET A 432 -28.38 6.28 11.43
N GLU A 433 -27.69 7.29 11.97
CA GLU A 433 -27.64 8.62 11.40
C GLU A 433 -26.90 8.61 10.05
N THR A 434 -25.80 7.85 9.98
CA THR A 434 -25.06 7.61 8.75
C THR A 434 -25.94 6.98 7.66
N ALA A 435 -26.66 5.92 7.99
CA ALA A 435 -27.59 5.27 7.08
C ALA A 435 -28.67 6.26 6.57
N LYS A 436 -29.19 7.10 7.47
CA LYS A 436 -30.13 8.16 7.10
C LYS A 436 -29.53 9.21 6.17
N MET A 437 -28.32 9.69 6.44
CA MET A 437 -27.62 10.65 5.57
C MET A 437 -27.47 10.11 4.14
N PHE A 438 -27.03 8.87 3.99
CA PHE A 438 -26.95 8.22 2.67
C PHE A 438 -28.34 8.11 2.00
N LYS A 439 -29.35 7.67 2.73
CA LYS A 439 -30.72 7.57 2.20
C LYS A 439 -31.24 8.93 1.74
N ASP A 440 -31.09 9.97 2.56
CA ASP A 440 -31.57 11.33 2.26
C ASP A 440 -30.83 11.95 1.07
N SER A 441 -29.60 11.51 0.78
CA SER A 441 -28.83 11.90 -0.41
C SER A 441 -29.29 11.22 -1.71
N GLY A 442 -30.27 10.31 -1.65
CA GLY A 442 -30.73 9.52 -2.79
C GLY A 442 -29.84 8.31 -3.10
N PHE A 443 -29.03 7.84 -2.15
CA PHE A 443 -28.23 6.64 -2.32
C PHE A 443 -29.12 5.42 -2.59
N ASN A 444 -28.80 4.69 -3.67
CA ASN A 444 -29.52 3.51 -4.14
C ASN A 444 -28.65 2.23 -4.21
N GLY A 445 -27.49 2.28 -3.57
CA GLY A 445 -26.57 1.14 -3.48
C GLY A 445 -27.01 0.08 -2.47
N PHE A 446 -26.12 -0.86 -2.21
CA PHE A 446 -26.39 -1.93 -1.25
C PHE A 446 -26.19 -1.46 0.18
N ILE A 447 -27.02 -2.00 1.06
CA ILE A 447 -26.82 -1.92 2.51
C ILE A 447 -26.67 -3.34 3.01
N VAL A 448 -25.53 -3.65 3.59
CA VAL A 448 -25.21 -4.96 4.14
C VAL A 448 -24.87 -4.86 5.62
N SER A 449 -24.94 -5.99 6.31
CA SER A 449 -24.48 -6.12 7.70
C SER A 449 -23.52 -7.30 7.74
N GLU A 450 -22.38 -7.09 8.36
CA GLU A 450 -21.40 -8.14 8.61
C GLU A 450 -21.67 -8.78 9.97
N GLY A 451 -21.94 -10.08 9.96
CA GLY A 451 -22.35 -10.81 11.16
C GLY A 451 -21.28 -11.77 11.70
N HIS A 452 -20.01 -11.37 11.71
CA HIS A 452 -18.91 -12.23 12.19
C HIS A 452 -19.06 -12.70 13.64
N GLU A 453 -19.76 -11.94 14.47
CA GLU A 453 -19.97 -12.27 15.88
C GLU A 453 -21.36 -12.87 16.15
N GLU A 454 -22.08 -13.25 15.10
CA GLU A 454 -23.42 -13.84 15.20
C GLU A 454 -23.45 -15.02 16.17
N GLU A 455 -22.41 -15.86 16.15
CA GLU A 455 -22.25 -17.02 17.05
C GLU A 455 -22.18 -16.62 18.54
N LYS A 456 -21.61 -15.45 18.85
CA LYS A 456 -21.49 -14.94 20.22
C LYS A 456 -22.79 -14.37 20.78
N PHE A 457 -23.63 -13.80 19.88
CA PHE A 457 -24.85 -13.07 20.26
C PHE A 457 -26.14 -13.87 20.04
N GLY A 458 -26.06 -15.04 19.49
CA GLY A 458 -27.19 -15.89 19.10
C GLY A 458 -27.52 -15.77 17.61
N GLU A 459 -27.88 -16.90 17.01
CA GLU A 459 -28.13 -17.02 15.58
C GLU A 459 -29.16 -16.01 15.05
N GLY A 460 -28.77 -15.25 14.04
CA GLY A 460 -29.63 -14.27 13.37
C GLY A 460 -29.86 -12.96 14.14
N ARG A 461 -29.31 -12.79 15.36
CA ARG A 461 -29.60 -11.62 16.20
C ARG A 461 -29.05 -10.33 15.60
N ILE A 462 -27.82 -10.29 15.13
CA ILE A 462 -27.21 -9.11 14.51
C ILE A 462 -27.98 -8.76 13.24
N ARG A 463 -28.21 -9.71 12.36
CA ARG A 463 -28.95 -9.50 11.10
C ARG A 463 -30.37 -9.02 11.37
N MET A 464 -31.09 -9.68 12.26
CA MET A 464 -32.48 -9.34 12.57
C MET A 464 -32.60 -7.94 13.14
N LYS A 465 -31.72 -7.55 14.08
CA LYS A 465 -31.70 -6.20 14.66
C LYS A 465 -31.28 -5.13 13.66
N THR A 466 -30.29 -5.42 12.82
CA THR A 466 -29.90 -4.52 11.73
C THR A 466 -31.10 -4.20 10.82
N TRP A 467 -31.82 -5.23 10.39
CA TRP A 467 -33.02 -5.03 9.55
C TRP A 467 -34.14 -4.31 10.27
N GLN A 468 -34.37 -4.61 11.56
CA GLN A 468 -35.36 -3.90 12.38
C GLN A 468 -35.03 -2.41 12.52
N HIS A 469 -33.77 -2.07 12.82
CA HIS A 469 -33.32 -0.70 12.93
C HIS A 469 -33.35 0.05 11.57
N ALA A 470 -33.10 -0.67 10.47
CA ALA A 470 -33.27 -0.11 9.12
C ALA A 470 -34.74 0.07 8.70
N GLY A 471 -35.69 -0.24 9.58
CA GLY A 471 -37.13 -0.07 9.33
C GLY A 471 -37.75 -1.19 8.49
N ALA A 472 -37.06 -2.30 8.31
CA ALA A 472 -37.64 -3.47 7.68
C ALA A 472 -38.67 -4.14 8.62
N ALA A 473 -39.79 -4.58 8.07
CA ALA A 473 -40.87 -5.22 8.82
C ALA A 473 -40.52 -6.67 9.28
N VAL A 474 -39.24 -7.02 9.38
CA VAL A 474 -38.77 -8.33 9.80
C VAL A 474 -39.13 -8.52 11.27
N GLY A 475 -40.07 -9.39 11.54
CA GLY A 475 -40.53 -9.69 12.89
C GLY A 475 -41.30 -8.61 13.63
N ALA A 476 -41.45 -7.41 13.06
CA ALA A 476 -42.11 -6.28 13.73
C ALA A 476 -43.59 -6.53 14.10
N GLY A 477 -44.24 -7.40 13.38
CA GLY A 477 -45.64 -7.80 13.72
C GLY A 477 -45.74 -8.79 14.88
N TYR A 478 -44.65 -9.42 15.28
CA TYR A 478 -44.65 -10.43 16.34
C TYR A 478 -44.04 -9.94 17.66
N PHE A 479 -43.17 -8.95 17.64
CA PHE A 479 -42.44 -8.50 18.83
C PHE A 479 -42.87 -7.14 19.38
N SER A 480 -43.63 -6.35 18.63
CA SER A 480 -44.19 -5.05 19.08
C SER A 480 -45.61 -5.18 19.62
N GLY A 481 -46.21 -6.34 19.56
CA GLY A 481 -47.51 -6.65 20.17
C GLY A 481 -47.38 -7.23 21.58
N PRO A 482 -48.44 -7.29 22.35
CA PRO A 482 -48.44 -8.01 23.62
C PRO A 482 -48.01 -9.48 23.36
N PRO A 483 -47.30 -10.10 24.32
CA PRO A 483 -46.76 -11.45 24.14
C PRO A 483 -47.85 -12.42 23.65
N LEU A 484 -47.61 -13.01 22.49
CA LEU A 484 -48.53 -13.98 21.89
C LEU A 484 -48.74 -15.13 22.85
N ARG A 485 -49.99 -15.44 23.19
CA ARG A 485 -50.32 -16.64 23.95
C ARG A 485 -50.16 -17.86 23.05
N TRP A 486 -49.73 -19.00 23.64
CA TRP A 486 -49.54 -20.27 22.94
C TRP A 486 -50.69 -20.65 21.99
N GLY A 487 -51.94 -20.37 22.36
CA GLY A 487 -53.10 -20.61 21.50
C GLY A 487 -53.12 -19.76 20.22
N GLN A 488 -52.48 -18.62 20.20
CA GLN A 488 -52.37 -17.76 19.00
C GLN A 488 -51.25 -18.29 18.08
N VAL A 489 -50.17 -18.80 18.64
CA VAL A 489 -49.08 -19.46 17.91
C VAL A 489 -49.57 -20.80 17.33
N ALA A 490 -50.30 -21.58 18.10
CA ALA A 490 -50.87 -22.85 17.66
C ALA A 490 -51.87 -22.69 16.51
N GLN A 491 -52.72 -21.65 16.52
CA GLN A 491 -53.67 -21.39 15.44
C GLN A 491 -52.98 -21.00 14.12
N ASN A 492 -51.83 -20.33 14.19
CA ASN A 492 -51.06 -20.00 13.00
C ASN A 492 -50.21 -21.16 12.49
N TYR A 493 -49.85 -22.12 13.35
CA TYR A 493 -48.99 -23.25 13.02
C TYR A 493 -49.77 -24.47 12.50
N PHE A 494 -50.96 -24.75 13.05
CA PHE A 494 -51.72 -25.96 12.77
C PHE A 494 -52.97 -25.80 11.90
N GLY A 495 -53.30 -24.61 11.45
CA GLY A 495 -54.56 -24.40 10.75
C GLY A 495 -54.54 -23.52 9.50
N LYS A 496 -53.42 -23.00 9.06
CA LYS A 496 -53.36 -22.15 7.88
C LYS A 496 -52.17 -22.48 6.98
N THR A 497 -52.44 -22.54 5.71
CA THR A 497 -51.53 -22.74 4.59
C THR A 497 -50.60 -21.55 4.33
N TYR A 498 -50.11 -20.89 5.36
CA TYR A 498 -49.04 -19.92 5.21
C TYR A 498 -47.72 -20.64 5.44
N SER A 499 -46.80 -20.50 4.50
CA SER A 499 -45.44 -20.96 4.67
C SER A 499 -44.93 -20.50 6.03
N PRO A 500 -44.43 -21.40 6.88
CA PRO A 500 -43.93 -21.01 8.18
C PRO A 500 -42.85 -19.99 8.02
N LEU A 501 -43.04 -18.84 8.69
CA LEU A 501 -42.04 -17.75 8.79
C LEU A 501 -40.76 -18.17 9.53
N PHE A 502 -40.58 -19.48 9.69
CA PHE A 502 -39.47 -20.08 10.44
C PHE A 502 -38.19 -20.31 9.65
N MET A 503 -38.16 -19.87 8.41
CA MET A 503 -36.92 -19.97 7.64
C MET A 503 -35.94 -18.87 7.94
N PHE A 504 -36.10 -18.21 9.07
CA PHE A 504 -35.15 -17.19 9.56
C PHE A 504 -34.26 -17.69 10.70
N GLY A 505 -34.19 -18.96 10.95
CA GLY A 505 -33.06 -19.56 11.62
C GLY A 505 -31.86 -19.45 10.69
N GLY A 506 -30.73 -18.96 11.20
CA GLY A 506 -29.56 -18.79 10.41
C GLY A 506 -29.16 -20.06 9.67
N TYR A 507 -29.45 -20.12 8.38
CA TYR A 507 -28.77 -21.03 7.49
C TYR A 507 -27.39 -20.44 7.25
N SER A 508 -26.48 -20.72 8.15
CA SER A 508 -25.07 -20.67 7.83
C SER A 508 -24.79 -21.95 7.03
N PRO A 509 -24.28 -21.87 5.81
CA PRO A 509 -23.76 -23.05 5.15
C PRO A 509 -22.51 -23.46 5.93
N SER A 510 -22.72 -24.29 6.95
CA SER A 510 -21.65 -25.08 7.53
C SER A 510 -21.29 -26.15 6.51
N ASN A 511 -20.02 -26.48 6.36
CA ASN A 511 -19.56 -27.61 5.55
C ASN A 511 -20.06 -28.98 6.09
N GLU A 512 -20.88 -28.98 7.12
CA GLU A 512 -21.50 -30.15 7.69
C GLU A 512 -22.99 -30.15 7.33
N PHE A 513 -23.35 -30.97 6.35
CA PHE A 513 -24.73 -31.27 6.02
C PHE A 513 -25.32 -32.13 7.16
N LYS A 514 -26.08 -31.50 8.06
CA LYS A 514 -26.88 -32.25 9.07
C LYS A 514 -28.32 -32.31 8.61
N LEU A 515 -28.87 -33.52 8.59
CA LEU A 515 -30.30 -33.73 8.38
C LEU A 515 -31.09 -33.13 9.57
N TRP A 516 -32.27 -32.61 9.32
CA TRP A 516 -33.16 -32.03 10.33
C TRP A 516 -33.39 -32.97 11.55
N SER A 517 -33.31 -34.31 11.35
CA SER A 517 -33.37 -35.31 12.39
C SER A 517 -32.14 -35.37 13.30
N GLU A 518 -31.06 -34.69 12.94
CA GLU A 518 -29.78 -34.72 13.66
C GLU A 518 -29.51 -33.44 14.44
N VAL A 519 -30.43 -32.46 14.34
CA VAL A 519 -30.32 -31.19 15.09
C VAL A 519 -31.01 -31.38 16.44
N PRO A 520 -30.32 -31.26 17.58
CA PRO A 520 -30.96 -31.31 18.89
C PRO A 520 -32.02 -30.22 18.99
N LEU A 521 -33.23 -30.61 19.36
CA LEU A 521 -34.31 -29.71 19.75
C LEU A 521 -34.03 -29.26 21.20
N GLU A 522 -33.16 -28.26 21.41
CA GLU A 522 -33.08 -27.53 22.67
C GLU A 522 -33.82 -26.21 22.59
#